data_e3ac26375b8d4f7be1c7b07cfbee8645
#
_entry.id   e3ac26375b8d4f7be1c7b07cfbee8645
#
_cell.length_a   1.000
_cell.length_b   1.000
_cell.length_c   1.000
_cell.angle_alpha   90.00
_cell.angle_beta   90.00
_cell.angle_gamma   90.00
#
_symmetry.space_group_name_H-M   'P 1'
#
loop_
_entity.id
_entity.type
_entity.pdbx_description
1 polymer ?
#
loop_
_entity_poly.entity_id
_entity_poly.type
_entity_poly.pdbx_seq_one_letter_code
_entity_poly.pdbx_strand_id
1 'polypeptide(L)'
;MISELVRSLSEQYKYKIEMHCHSMPASACGEFTPEEVVRTSAEHGYSGIVLTNHFMRKCICDGESDAEYVDRYLEDYYRARLEGERIGLEVILGLELRVRANSNDYLIYGTISREDAIRMIGAAN
;
A
#
# COMPACT_ATOMS: atom_id res chain seq x y z
N MET A 1 -24.93 5.93 -18.40
CA MET A 1 -24.51 7.13 -17.65
C MET A 1 -23.17 6.95 -16.93
N ILE A 2 -23.09 6.20 -15.85
CA ILE A 2 -21.79 5.98 -15.15
C ILE A 2 -20.79 5.31 -16.07
N SER A 3 -21.20 4.31 -16.85
CA SER A 3 -20.35 3.61 -17.81
C SER A 3 -19.79 4.51 -18.92
N GLU A 4 -20.61 5.47 -19.37
CA GLU A 4 -20.18 6.45 -20.38
C GLU A 4 -19.17 7.45 -19.82
N LEU A 5 -19.40 7.90 -18.57
CA LEU A 5 -18.46 8.77 -17.87
C LEU A 5 -17.12 8.06 -17.65
N VAL A 6 -17.15 6.82 -17.15
CA VAL A 6 -15.93 6.03 -16.92
C VAL A 6 -15.16 5.83 -18.22
N ARG A 7 -15.85 5.51 -19.32
CA ARG A 7 -15.21 5.37 -20.62
C ARG A 7 -14.58 6.67 -21.09
N SER A 8 -15.33 7.79 -21.04
CA SER A 8 -14.83 9.10 -21.42
C SER A 8 -13.60 9.53 -20.61
N LEU A 9 -13.63 9.31 -19.29
CA LEU A 9 -12.48 9.59 -18.42
C LEU A 9 -11.28 8.70 -18.75
N SER A 10 -11.50 7.41 -19.04
CA SER A 10 -10.43 6.49 -19.43
C SER A 10 -9.80 6.82 -20.79
N GLU A 11 -10.56 7.40 -21.69
CA GLU A 11 -10.05 7.92 -22.97
C GLU A 11 -9.24 9.21 -22.80
N GLN A 12 -9.67 10.06 -21.88
CA GLN A 12 -9.03 11.35 -21.58
C GLN A 12 -7.79 11.20 -20.71
N TYR A 13 -7.86 10.36 -19.68
CA TYR A 13 -6.79 10.13 -18.72
C TYR A 13 -6.20 8.74 -18.89
N LYS A 14 -5.04 8.67 -19.52
CA LYS A 14 -4.37 7.40 -19.87
C LYS A 14 -3.72 6.70 -18.70
N TYR A 15 -3.38 7.44 -17.66
CA TYR A 15 -2.72 6.90 -16.47
C TYR A 15 -3.72 6.71 -15.34
N LYS A 16 -3.83 5.47 -14.87
CA LYS A 16 -4.69 5.10 -13.74
C LYS A 16 -3.82 4.60 -12.60
N ILE A 17 -4.00 5.17 -11.43
CA ILE A 17 -3.27 4.78 -10.22
C ILE A 17 -4.28 4.26 -9.20
N GLU A 18 -4.07 3.04 -8.68
CA GLU A 18 -4.81 2.54 -7.54
C GLU A 18 -4.23 3.19 -6.27
N MET A 19 -5.06 3.91 -5.55
CA MET A 19 -4.63 4.72 -4.40
C MET A 19 -4.80 4.02 -3.05
N HIS A 20 -5.41 2.84 -3.01
CA HIS A 20 -5.69 2.11 -1.77
C HIS A 20 -5.71 0.61 -2.04
N CYS A 21 -4.62 -0.08 -1.81
CA CYS A 21 -4.57 -1.52 -1.95
C CYS A 21 -3.71 -2.17 -0.86
N HIS A 22 -4.04 -3.43 -0.59
CA HIS A 22 -3.37 -4.24 0.43
C HIS A 22 -2.76 -5.49 -0.20
N SER A 23 -1.72 -6.00 0.45
CA SER A 23 -1.11 -7.29 0.15
C SER A 23 -0.90 -8.09 1.43
N MET A 24 -0.76 -9.39 1.28
CA MET A 24 -0.37 -10.26 2.39
C MET A 24 1.12 -10.61 2.27
N PRO A 25 1.83 -10.83 3.38
CA PRO A 25 1.31 -10.94 4.76
C PRO A 25 1.24 -9.62 5.54
N ALA A 26 1.65 -8.48 4.98
CA ALA A 26 1.65 -7.22 5.74
C ALA A 26 0.25 -6.82 6.23
N SER A 27 -0.79 -7.04 5.40
CA SER A 27 -2.19 -6.88 5.80
C SER A 27 -2.87 -8.24 5.90
N ALA A 28 -3.47 -8.55 7.05
CA ALA A 28 -4.20 -9.80 7.25
C ALA A 28 -5.46 -9.92 6.37
N CYS A 29 -6.01 -8.80 5.92
CA CYS A 29 -7.15 -8.77 4.98
C CYS A 29 -6.71 -8.87 3.51
N GLY A 30 -5.40 -8.85 3.22
CA GLY A 30 -4.89 -9.05 1.87
C GLY A 30 -5.15 -10.47 1.38
N GLU A 31 -5.59 -10.61 0.14
CA GLU A 31 -5.84 -11.91 -0.51
C GLU A 31 -4.70 -12.32 -1.43
N PHE A 32 -3.89 -11.36 -1.88
CA PHE A 32 -2.83 -11.54 -2.84
C PHE A 32 -1.46 -11.20 -2.25
N THR A 33 -0.45 -11.89 -2.73
CA THR A 33 0.95 -11.52 -2.49
C THR A 33 1.28 -10.18 -3.14
N PRO A 34 2.36 -9.49 -2.72
CA PRO A 34 2.76 -8.24 -3.36
C PRO A 34 2.92 -8.35 -4.87
N GLU A 35 3.51 -9.45 -5.34
CA GLU A 35 3.72 -9.71 -6.76
C GLU A 35 2.40 -9.91 -7.51
N GLU A 36 1.44 -10.62 -6.91
CA GLU A 36 0.11 -10.84 -7.49
C GLU A 36 -0.70 -9.55 -7.57
N VAL A 37 -0.63 -8.68 -6.54
CA VAL A 37 -1.26 -7.36 -6.56
C VAL A 37 -0.77 -6.54 -7.76
N VAL A 38 0.54 -6.52 -7.97
CA VAL A 38 1.17 -5.79 -9.09
C VAL A 38 0.71 -6.35 -10.43
N ARG A 39 0.77 -7.67 -10.63
CA ARG A 39 0.37 -8.31 -11.88
C ARG A 39 -1.11 -8.09 -12.19
N THR A 40 -1.97 -8.28 -11.20
CA THR A 40 -3.42 -8.09 -11.35
C THR A 40 -3.75 -6.64 -11.70
N SER A 41 -3.09 -5.68 -11.06
CA SER A 41 -3.27 -4.27 -11.37
C SER A 41 -2.86 -3.94 -12.82
N ALA A 42 -1.73 -4.47 -13.27
CA ALA A 42 -1.29 -4.30 -14.65
C ALA A 42 -2.28 -4.92 -15.65
N GLU A 43 -2.80 -6.11 -15.38
CA GLU A 43 -3.81 -6.78 -16.21
C GLU A 43 -5.10 -5.97 -16.33
N HIS A 44 -5.46 -5.19 -15.30
CA HIS A 44 -6.63 -4.30 -15.30
C HIS A 44 -6.33 -2.90 -15.84
N GLY A 45 -5.15 -2.69 -16.43
CA GLY A 45 -4.80 -1.45 -17.11
C GLY A 45 -4.34 -0.31 -16.18
N TYR A 46 -3.98 -0.60 -14.94
CA TYR A 46 -3.37 0.40 -14.06
C TYR A 46 -1.92 0.68 -14.47
N SER A 47 -1.54 1.93 -14.34
CA SER A 47 -0.16 2.40 -14.57
C SER A 47 0.68 2.35 -13.32
N GLY A 48 0.05 2.37 -12.17
CA GLY A 48 0.69 2.30 -10.87
C GLY A 48 -0.27 1.97 -9.74
N ILE A 49 0.31 1.65 -8.60
CA ILE A 49 -0.41 1.43 -7.34
C ILE A 49 0.28 2.18 -6.20
N VAL A 50 -0.50 2.60 -5.23
CA VAL A 50 0.00 2.98 -3.90
C VAL A 50 -0.33 1.82 -2.96
N LEU A 51 0.69 1.10 -2.51
CA LEU A 51 0.52 -0.01 -1.58
C LEU A 51 0.36 0.55 -0.17
N THR A 52 -0.86 0.45 0.37
CA THR A 52 -1.28 1.06 1.64
C THR A 52 -1.71 0.00 2.64
N ASN A 53 -0.82 -0.92 2.96
CA ASN A 53 -1.11 -1.94 3.95
C ASN A 53 -1.47 -1.34 5.31
N HIS A 54 -2.25 -2.06 6.12
CA HIS A 54 -2.57 -1.65 7.47
C HIS A 54 -1.31 -1.44 8.30
N PHE A 55 -1.22 -0.27 8.91
CA PHE A 55 -0.09 0.15 9.72
C PHE A 55 -0.58 0.53 11.12
N MET A 56 -0.53 -0.42 12.05
CA MET A 56 -1.09 -0.25 13.39
C MET A 56 -0.41 -1.16 14.40
N ARG A 57 -0.44 -0.77 15.66
CA ARG A 57 0.26 -1.50 16.74
C ARG A 57 -0.21 -2.94 16.93
N LYS A 58 -1.48 -3.22 16.70
CA LYS A 58 -2.01 -4.61 16.83
C LYS A 58 -1.42 -5.60 15.81
N CYS A 59 -0.75 -5.09 14.77
CA CYS A 59 -0.06 -5.91 13.77
C CYS A 59 1.38 -6.27 14.17
N ILE A 60 1.88 -5.69 15.27
CA ILE A 60 3.20 -6.02 15.82
C ILE A 60 3.11 -7.39 16.52
N CYS A 61 4.03 -8.27 16.17
CA CYS A 61 4.10 -9.60 16.78
C CYS A 61 4.68 -9.54 18.21
N ASP A 62 4.38 -10.57 19.03
CA ASP A 62 4.92 -10.65 20.38
C ASP A 62 6.45 -10.67 20.35
N GLY A 63 7.06 -9.76 21.11
CA GLY A 63 8.51 -9.62 21.19
C GLY A 63 9.17 -8.86 20.04
N GLU A 64 8.40 -8.44 19.05
CA GLU A 64 8.88 -7.64 17.91
C GLU A 64 9.03 -6.16 18.32
N SER A 65 10.17 -5.56 18.02
CA SER A 65 10.38 -4.12 18.19
C SER A 65 9.67 -3.32 17.10
N ASP A 66 9.47 -2.02 17.31
CA ASP A 66 8.90 -1.11 16.30
C ASP A 66 9.74 -1.13 15.01
N ALA A 67 11.06 -1.18 15.12
CA ALA A 67 11.94 -1.24 13.96
C ALA A 67 11.80 -2.56 13.18
N GLU A 68 11.74 -3.70 13.87
CA GLU A 68 11.54 -5.01 13.26
C GLU A 68 10.18 -5.09 12.56
N TYR A 69 9.13 -4.55 13.18
CA TYR A 69 7.81 -4.47 12.57
C TYR A 69 7.85 -3.64 11.27
N VAL A 70 8.48 -2.47 11.31
CA VAL A 70 8.60 -1.60 10.12
C VAL A 70 9.38 -2.30 9.01
N ASP A 71 10.46 -2.99 9.34
CA ASP A 71 11.24 -3.73 8.35
C ASP A 71 10.40 -4.83 7.69
N ARG A 72 9.63 -5.58 8.47
CA ARG A 72 8.71 -6.60 7.99
C ARG A 72 7.57 -6.00 7.16
N TYR A 73 7.03 -4.84 7.57
CA TYR A 73 6.02 -4.11 6.82
C TYR A 73 6.54 -3.68 5.43
N LEU A 74 7.75 -3.13 5.39
CA LEU A 74 8.36 -2.65 4.15
C LEU A 74 8.74 -3.78 3.18
N GLU A 75 8.85 -5.01 3.64
CA GLU A 75 9.18 -6.16 2.79
C GLU A 75 8.15 -6.35 1.68
N ASP A 76 6.86 -6.24 1.97
CA ASP A 76 5.80 -6.32 0.96
C ASP A 76 5.96 -5.22 -0.11
N TYR A 77 6.28 -4.00 0.31
CA TYR A 77 6.55 -2.90 -0.61
C TYR A 77 7.76 -3.18 -1.52
N TYR A 78 8.86 -3.65 -0.96
CA TYR A 78 10.05 -3.95 -1.76
C TYR A 78 9.80 -5.08 -2.76
N ARG A 79 9.06 -6.10 -2.38
CA ARG A 79 8.66 -7.19 -3.28
C ARG A 79 7.76 -6.68 -4.40
N ALA A 80 6.75 -5.88 -4.07
CA ALA A 80 5.86 -5.26 -5.06
C ALA A 80 6.64 -4.35 -6.02
N ARG A 81 7.54 -3.54 -5.49
CA ARG A 81 8.37 -2.64 -6.28
C ARG A 81 9.25 -3.38 -7.29
N LEU A 82 9.93 -4.45 -6.86
CA LEU A 82 10.75 -5.27 -7.76
C LEU A 82 9.92 -5.87 -8.89
N GLU A 83 8.74 -6.40 -8.60
CA GLU A 83 7.84 -6.92 -9.62
C GLU A 83 7.32 -5.80 -10.54
N GLY A 84 7.00 -4.63 -9.99
CA GLY A 84 6.61 -3.46 -10.78
C GLY A 84 7.71 -3.00 -11.75
N GLU A 85 8.94 -2.94 -11.30
CA GLU A 85 10.10 -2.63 -12.15
C GLU A 85 10.24 -3.65 -13.29
N ARG A 86 9.99 -4.94 -13.03
CA ARG A 86 10.07 -6.00 -14.02
C ARG A 86 9.01 -5.87 -15.11
N ILE A 87 7.79 -5.43 -14.79
CA ILE A 87 6.66 -5.41 -15.74
C ILE A 87 6.25 -4.00 -16.17
N GLY A 88 6.89 -2.96 -15.66
CA GLY A 88 6.62 -1.57 -16.04
C GLY A 88 5.44 -0.92 -15.32
N LEU A 89 5.13 -1.34 -14.08
CA LEU A 89 4.11 -0.72 -13.24
C LEU A 89 4.78 0.04 -12.08
N GLU A 90 4.37 1.30 -11.89
CA GLU A 90 4.87 2.12 -10.78
C GLU A 90 4.31 1.62 -9.44
N VAL A 91 5.16 1.43 -8.45
CA VAL A 91 4.77 1.04 -7.09
C VAL A 91 5.23 2.10 -6.11
N ILE A 92 4.27 2.70 -5.42
CA ILE A 92 4.49 3.78 -4.45
C ILE A 92 4.17 3.25 -3.06
N LEU A 93 5.01 3.58 -2.08
CA LEU A 93 4.75 3.27 -0.69
C LEU A 93 3.71 4.22 -0.12
N GLY A 94 2.70 3.67 0.52
CA GLY A 94 1.76 4.37 1.39
C GLY A 94 1.54 3.60 2.68
N LEU A 95 0.77 4.16 3.57
CA LEU A 95 0.36 3.53 4.83
C LEU A 95 -1.14 3.72 5.02
N GLU A 96 -1.83 2.71 5.56
CA GLU A 96 -3.15 2.90 6.17
C GLU A 96 -2.99 2.92 7.68
N LEU A 97 -2.89 4.12 8.24
CA LEU A 97 -2.56 4.37 9.64
C LEU A 97 -3.80 4.56 10.48
N ARG A 98 -3.89 3.83 11.59
CA ARG A 98 -4.86 4.11 12.66
C ARG A 98 -4.14 4.76 13.83
N VAL A 99 -4.60 5.94 14.23
CA VAL A 99 -4.02 6.69 15.35
C VAL A 99 -4.82 6.47 16.65
N ARG A 100 -4.16 6.68 17.80
CA ARG A 100 -4.79 6.47 19.11
C ARG A 100 -5.93 7.44 19.41
N ALA A 101 -5.95 8.60 18.76
CA ALA A 101 -6.91 9.66 19.05
C ALA A 101 -8.34 9.33 18.64
N ASN A 102 -8.52 8.44 17.66
CA ASN A 102 -9.84 8.03 17.18
C ASN A 102 -9.74 6.66 16.46
N SER A 103 -10.88 6.17 15.96
CA SER A 103 -10.98 4.88 15.28
C SER A 103 -10.92 4.98 13.74
N ASN A 104 -10.62 6.15 13.20
CA ASN A 104 -10.52 6.33 11.76
C ASN A 104 -9.20 5.79 11.23
N ASP A 105 -9.23 5.29 10.01
CA ASP A 105 -8.04 4.93 9.24
C ASP A 105 -7.68 6.09 8.31
N TYR A 106 -6.40 6.41 8.25
CA TYR A 106 -5.87 7.50 7.44
C TYR A 106 -4.89 6.95 6.41
N LEU A 107 -5.12 7.27 5.14
CA LEU A 107 -4.17 6.97 4.09
C LEU A 107 -3.06 8.03 4.08
N ILE A 108 -1.84 7.57 4.22
CA ILE A 108 -0.65 8.43 4.22
C ILE A 108 0.07 8.24 2.90
N TYR A 109 0.25 9.33 2.19
CA TYR A 109 0.96 9.40 0.92
C TYR A 109 2.19 10.30 1.03
N GLY A 110 3.14 10.09 0.15
CA GLY A 110 4.34 10.91 0.05
C GLY A 110 5.62 10.09 0.21
N THR A 111 6.74 10.76 0.38
CA THR A 111 8.02 10.11 0.64
C THR A 111 8.11 9.74 2.11
N ILE A 112 8.08 8.45 2.41
CA ILE A 112 8.10 7.91 3.76
C ILE A 112 9.43 7.17 3.94
N SER A 113 10.30 7.68 4.81
CA SER A 113 11.53 6.98 5.18
C SER A 113 11.26 5.90 6.22
N ARG A 114 12.19 4.95 6.35
CA ARG A 114 12.15 3.93 7.40
C ARG A 114 12.05 4.57 8.79
N GLU A 115 12.83 5.62 9.02
CA GLU A 115 12.86 6.36 10.29
C GLU A 115 11.53 7.08 10.56
N ASP A 116 10.90 7.64 9.53
CA ASP A 116 9.56 8.22 9.65
C ASP A 116 8.52 7.16 10.01
N ALA A 117 8.56 6.01 9.37
CA ALA A 117 7.65 4.90 9.68
C ALA A 117 7.82 4.42 11.14
N ILE A 118 9.06 4.30 11.63
CA ILE A 118 9.32 3.94 13.03
C ILE A 118 8.72 4.98 13.99
N ARG A 119 8.83 6.27 13.68
CA ARG A 119 8.19 7.32 14.49
C ARG A 119 6.67 7.24 14.42
N MET A 120 6.11 6.97 13.25
CA MET A 120 4.66 6.87 13.04
C MET A 120 4.06 5.70 13.81
N ILE A 121 4.71 4.54 13.84
CA ILE A 121 4.19 3.39 14.59
C ILE A 121 4.13 3.66 16.10
N GLY A 122 5.01 4.48 16.62
CA GLY A 122 4.96 4.96 18.00
C GLY A 122 3.68 5.75 18.32
N ALA A 123 3.09 6.44 17.35
CA ALA A 123 1.83 7.19 17.47
C ALA A 123 0.60 6.39 17.03
N ALA A 124 0.78 5.22 16.43
CA ALA A 124 -0.30 4.37 15.94
C ALA A 124 -1.08 3.69 17.08
N ASN A 125 -2.28 3.29 16.75
CA ASN A 125 -3.15 2.52 17.64
C ASN A 125 -3.11 1.02 17.33
#